data_1cc8b44a397f65ebb988ccaf129da479
#
_entry.id   1cc8b44a397f65ebb988ccaf129da479
#
_cell.length_a   1.000
_cell.length_b   1.000
_cell.length_c   1.000
_cell.angle_alpha   90.00
_cell.angle_beta   90.00
_cell.angle_gamma   90.00
#
_symmetry.space_group_name_H-M   'P 1'
#
loop_
_entity.id
_entity.type
_entity.pdbx_description
1 polymer ?
#
loop_
_entity_poly.entity_id
_entity_poly.type
_entity_poly.pdbx_seq_one_letter_code
_entity_poly.pdbx_strand_id
1 'polypeptide(L)'
;MDTVLGDEARTASQTPGSSPPTIGPQVCPGYGPRLRWANGIAVRGHLKGRTTPHIGKPPPKPSSTASKDSTSPKSVKSPEQNNNPQTASVVDPLEATFPGFPDPTTRTRLLEHYDKQIAGLMVWIDSEKNEYRRLVLPLADQQPVLLLAILAISAQHLAVTTGKEMSFPARARDAAVAMISQQIQKVTGQLAAGYDLGSQIDPDTAVWMLASMLTLANYEMTETETGAAAADWHRQAARTLVNALATTKRDNSPLFHFLRNQLAIYDILTCTTIFGPLSTVEVILPAPDHSNLIFSEFLSLLHKVTVWSRERHEKESSGNFNFADLPITSADARAGFEQARGSTLMAAGVLELPRDARRRDFVRIVDIYHHAALLYTYRVLFHCQVEPVEVNASTMVLFERLNQLEDKRSCLQNLPWPVFIAGTECCDDLERQVFVARMYADIAQDMGFKYYLGILRFLQDLWSNKDTTWTELARHYEASGKKIVAV
;
A
#
# COMPACT_ATOMS: atom_id res chain seq x y z
N MET A 1 -37.11 -36.77 44.02
CA MET A 1 -36.11 -37.45 44.86
C MET A 1 -34.80 -36.75 44.44
N ASP A 2 -34.45 -35.57 45.00
CA ASP A 2 -33.76 -35.34 46.27
C ASP A 2 -32.39 -36.00 46.27
N THR A 3 -31.29 -35.34 46.38
CA THR A 3 -30.71 -34.48 47.43
C THR A 3 -29.35 -33.94 46.93
N VAL A 4 -28.99 -32.69 46.86
CA VAL A 4 -28.52 -31.72 47.87
C VAL A 4 -27.17 -32.05 48.57
N LEU A 5 -26.25 -31.09 48.47
CA LEU A 5 -25.16 -30.61 49.36
C LEU A 5 -23.74 -31.16 49.26
N GLY A 6 -22.80 -30.22 49.24
CA GLY A 6 -21.51 -30.29 49.89
C GLY A 6 -20.46 -29.32 49.41
N ASP A 7 -20.43 -28.12 49.98
CA ASP A 7 -19.33 -27.16 50.01
C ASP A 7 -18.07 -27.76 50.66
N GLU A 8 -16.89 -27.45 50.16
CA GLU A 8 -15.74 -27.09 51.00
C GLU A 8 -14.63 -26.39 50.22
N ALA A 9 -14.34 -25.17 50.66
CA ALA A 9 -13.23 -24.34 50.25
C ALA A 9 -11.89 -24.90 50.71
N ARG A 10 -10.86 -24.88 49.87
CA ARG A 10 -9.45 -24.87 50.28
C ARG A 10 -8.67 -23.81 49.54
N THR A 11 -8.35 -22.75 50.24
CA THR A 11 -7.33 -21.75 49.96
C THR A 11 -5.95 -22.40 49.83
N ALA A 12 -5.31 -22.22 48.70
CA ALA A 12 -3.86 -22.40 48.54
C ALA A 12 -3.29 -21.15 47.89
N SER A 13 -2.51 -20.44 48.64
CA SER A 13 -1.66 -19.31 48.21
C SER A 13 -0.65 -19.78 47.17
N GLN A 14 -0.70 -19.20 45.97
CA GLN A 14 0.38 -19.29 45.00
C GLN A 14 0.90 -17.87 44.73
N THR A 15 2.18 -17.69 44.96
CA THR A 15 3.02 -16.55 44.58
C THR A 15 2.94 -16.26 43.07
N PRO A 16 2.90 -15.01 42.63
CA PRO A 16 2.88 -14.69 41.22
C PRO A 16 4.27 -14.88 40.61
N GLY A 17 4.42 -15.94 39.83
CA GLY A 17 5.53 -16.08 38.89
C GLY A 17 5.37 -15.02 37.80
N SER A 18 6.35 -14.14 37.67
CA SER A 18 6.46 -13.16 36.62
C SER A 18 6.63 -13.87 35.26
N SER A 19 5.58 -13.92 34.48
CA SER A 19 5.66 -14.24 33.05
C SER A 19 6.38 -13.08 32.33
N PRO A 20 7.27 -13.34 31.36
CA PRO A 20 7.86 -12.28 30.58
C PRO A 20 6.75 -11.56 29.77
N PRO A 21 6.88 -10.24 29.53
CA PRO A 21 5.89 -9.50 28.78
C PRO A 21 5.82 -10.07 27.35
N THR A 22 4.65 -10.55 26.98
CA THR A 22 4.32 -10.91 25.61
C THR A 22 4.34 -9.60 24.81
N ILE A 23 5.35 -9.42 23.98
CA ILE A 23 5.42 -8.31 23.02
C ILE A 23 4.31 -8.59 22.00
N GLY A 24 3.18 -7.90 22.13
CA GLY A 24 2.12 -7.90 21.13
C GLY A 24 2.63 -7.30 19.82
N PRO A 25 1.94 -7.54 18.69
CA PRO A 25 2.35 -7.00 17.40
C PRO A 25 2.50 -5.47 17.50
N GLN A 26 3.71 -4.98 17.24
CA GLN A 26 4.01 -3.55 17.25
C GLN A 26 3.25 -2.88 16.10
N VAL A 27 2.23 -2.10 16.43
CA VAL A 27 1.49 -1.31 15.46
C VAL A 27 2.39 -0.19 14.93
N CYS A 28 2.44 -0.01 13.60
CA CYS A 28 3.18 1.09 12.98
C CYS A 28 2.73 2.45 13.58
N PRO A 29 3.65 3.29 14.10
CA PRO A 29 3.29 4.56 14.76
C PRO A 29 2.70 5.60 13.81
N GLY A 30 2.77 5.40 12.48
CA GLY A 30 2.30 6.36 11.48
C GLY A 30 3.13 7.65 11.47
N TYR A 31 2.69 8.64 10.68
CA TYR A 31 3.42 9.92 10.49
C TYR A 31 2.95 11.06 11.41
N GLY A 32 2.31 10.79 12.52
CA GLY A 32 1.78 11.80 13.43
C GLY A 32 0.40 12.35 12.99
N PRO A 33 -0.05 13.52 13.52
CA PRO A 33 -1.39 14.02 13.25
C PRO A 33 -1.59 14.29 11.75
N ARG A 34 -2.75 13.84 11.22
CA ARG A 34 -3.11 13.99 9.82
C ARG A 34 -3.11 15.45 9.39
N LEU A 35 -2.22 15.80 8.46
CA LEU A 35 -2.26 17.10 7.78
C LEU A 35 -3.36 17.03 6.73
N ARG A 36 -4.48 17.72 6.98
CA ARG A 36 -5.49 17.96 5.94
C ARG A 36 -5.09 19.20 5.16
N TRP A 37 -4.63 19.00 3.96
CA TRP A 37 -4.44 20.07 2.99
C TRP A 37 -5.81 20.45 2.46
N ALA A 38 -6.43 21.47 3.08
CA ALA A 38 -7.71 21.98 2.58
C ALA A 38 -7.45 22.95 1.43
N ASN A 39 -7.82 22.58 0.21
CA ASN A 39 -7.94 23.50 -0.92
C ASN A 39 -9.11 24.49 -0.73
N GLY A 40 -9.50 24.78 0.50
CA GLY A 40 -10.64 25.63 0.84
C GLY A 40 -10.34 26.59 1.98
N ILE A 41 -11.01 27.75 1.92
CA ILE A 41 -10.99 28.77 2.99
C ILE A 41 -11.74 28.18 4.20
N ALA A 42 -11.15 28.28 5.40
CA ALA A 42 -11.82 27.85 6.62
C ALA A 42 -13.17 28.56 6.82
N VAL A 43 -14.24 27.77 6.94
CA VAL A 43 -15.63 28.31 6.95
C VAL A 43 -16.11 28.60 8.38
N ARG A 44 -15.47 28.06 9.42
CA ARG A 44 -15.87 28.18 10.83
C ARG A 44 -14.70 28.40 11.79
N GLY A 45 -14.97 29.04 12.94
CA GLY A 45 -14.01 29.26 14.03
C GLY A 45 -13.08 30.46 13.79
N HIS A 46 -12.07 30.61 14.65
CA HIS A 46 -11.10 31.72 14.62
C HIS A 46 -10.15 31.70 13.40
N LEU A 47 -10.20 30.64 12.59
CA LEU A 47 -9.44 30.50 11.34
C LEU A 47 -10.28 30.84 10.10
N LYS A 48 -11.50 31.33 10.26
CA LYS A 48 -12.35 31.71 9.12
C LYS A 48 -11.62 32.65 8.17
N GLY A 49 -11.51 32.28 6.91
CA GLY A 49 -10.82 33.06 5.88
C GLY A 49 -9.33 32.75 5.69
N ARG A 50 -8.73 31.78 6.43
CA ARG A 50 -7.33 31.39 6.27
C ARG A 50 -7.21 30.09 5.48
N THR A 51 -6.14 29.99 4.69
CA THR A 51 -5.82 28.83 3.84
C THR A 51 -4.70 27.94 4.41
N THR A 52 -4.15 28.27 5.59
CA THR A 52 -3.07 27.53 6.22
C THR A 52 -3.55 26.57 7.31
N PRO A 53 -2.99 25.36 7.45
CA PRO A 53 -3.34 24.41 8.49
C PRO A 53 -2.91 24.90 9.88
N HIS A 54 -3.73 24.69 10.90
CA HIS A 54 -3.41 24.98 12.28
C HIS A 54 -2.84 23.73 12.97
N ILE A 55 -1.59 23.82 13.43
CA ILE A 55 -1.00 22.81 14.31
C ILE A 55 -1.28 23.24 15.75
N GLY A 56 -2.02 22.40 16.49
CA GLY A 56 -2.28 22.64 17.92
C GLY A 56 -0.97 22.71 18.71
N LYS A 57 -0.76 23.80 19.47
CA LYS A 57 0.39 23.93 20.37
C LYS A 57 0.33 22.85 21.47
N PRO A 58 1.45 22.18 21.79
CA PRO A 58 1.54 21.39 23.00
C PRO A 58 1.43 22.29 24.24
N PRO A 59 0.95 21.76 25.39
CA PRO A 59 0.83 22.56 26.63
C PRO A 59 2.19 23.04 27.11
N PRO A 60 2.27 24.25 27.74
CA PRO A 60 3.52 24.84 28.17
C PRO A 60 4.16 24.04 29.31
N LYS A 61 5.44 23.72 29.19
CA LYS A 61 6.26 23.24 30.31
C LYS A 61 6.60 24.43 31.24
N PRO A 62 6.71 24.21 32.56
CA PRO A 62 6.99 25.29 33.49
C PRO A 62 8.40 25.83 33.32
N SER A 63 8.48 27.14 33.41
CA SER A 63 9.69 27.96 33.33
C SER A 63 10.60 27.74 34.53
N SER A 64 11.89 27.54 34.30
CA SER A 64 12.93 27.83 35.28
C SER A 64 13.87 28.91 34.72
N THR A 65 14.08 29.90 35.54
CA THR A 65 14.74 31.18 35.32
C THR A 65 16.27 31.10 35.17
N ALA A 66 16.76 31.90 34.28
CA ALA A 66 17.94 32.76 34.25
C ALA A 66 19.34 32.28 34.73
N SER A 67 20.34 32.40 33.88
CA SER A 67 21.42 33.41 34.12
C SER A 67 22.31 33.56 32.88
N LYS A 68 22.64 34.83 32.62
CA LYS A 68 23.66 35.30 31.68
C LYS A 68 25.04 34.90 32.17
N ASP A 69 25.97 34.56 31.28
CA ASP A 69 27.20 35.34 31.16
C ASP A 69 27.96 35.00 29.85
N SER A 70 28.49 36.06 29.31
CA SER A 70 29.38 36.18 28.17
C SER A 70 30.79 35.71 28.49
N THR A 71 31.48 35.09 27.52
CA THR A 71 32.87 35.47 27.14
C THR A 71 33.41 34.56 26.03
N SER A 72 33.78 35.13 24.91
CA SER A 72 34.81 34.56 24.00
C SER A 72 36.19 34.72 24.61
N PRO A 73 37.12 33.81 24.41
CA PRO A 73 38.26 34.21 23.61
C PRO A 73 39.02 33.14 22.79
N LYS A 74 39.59 33.63 21.72
CA LYS A 74 40.94 33.42 21.15
C LYS A 74 41.37 32.03 20.65
N SER A 75 41.71 32.09 19.36
CA SER A 75 42.60 31.25 18.57
C SER A 75 43.90 30.86 19.26
N VAL A 76 44.32 29.59 19.18
CA VAL A 76 45.72 29.16 19.25
C VAL A 76 45.98 28.02 18.25
N LYS A 77 47.14 28.14 17.66
CA LYS A 77 47.80 27.48 16.54
C LYS A 77 47.89 25.93 16.64
N SER A 78 47.92 25.33 15.44
CA SER A 78 48.37 23.96 15.14
C SER A 78 49.80 23.67 15.61
N PRO A 79 50.14 22.37 15.77
CA PRO A 79 51.31 21.88 15.08
C PRO A 79 51.06 20.68 14.19
N GLU A 80 51.81 20.62 13.12
CA GLU A 80 51.91 19.62 12.09
C GLU A 80 52.45 18.27 12.58
N GLN A 81 52.13 17.27 11.74
CA GLN A 81 52.86 15.99 11.44
C GLN A 81 52.48 14.72 12.23
N ASN A 82 51.86 13.75 11.57
CA ASN A 82 52.56 12.63 10.95
C ASN A 82 51.64 11.79 10.06
N ASN A 83 52.12 11.64 8.82
CA ASN A 83 51.52 10.74 7.81
C ASN A 83 51.74 9.27 8.20
N ASN A 84 50.66 8.51 8.32
CA ASN A 84 50.63 7.12 8.03
C ASN A 84 49.25 6.78 7.39
N PRO A 85 49.17 6.22 6.17
CA PRO A 85 47.91 5.88 5.56
C PRO A 85 47.42 4.56 6.14
N GLN A 86 46.81 4.61 7.33
CA GLN A 86 45.87 3.58 7.72
C GLN A 86 44.58 3.89 6.95
N THR A 87 44.19 2.96 6.08
CA THR A 87 42.86 2.90 5.49
C THR A 87 41.80 2.99 6.61
N ALA A 88 41.43 4.19 6.96
CA ALA A 88 40.26 4.42 7.75
C ALA A 88 39.05 3.95 6.93
N SER A 89 38.45 2.83 7.31
CA SER A 89 37.14 2.46 6.83
C SER A 89 36.22 3.63 7.11
N VAL A 90 35.69 4.24 6.05
CA VAL A 90 34.65 5.26 6.17
C VAL A 90 33.47 4.55 6.82
N VAL A 91 33.30 4.75 8.13
CA VAL A 91 32.13 4.25 8.86
C VAL A 91 30.92 4.90 8.25
N ASP A 92 29.99 4.10 7.72
CA ASP A 92 28.74 4.57 7.13
C ASP A 92 28.04 5.46 8.20
N PRO A 93 27.63 6.68 7.88
CA PRO A 93 26.96 7.56 8.84
C PRO A 93 25.75 6.90 9.51
N LEU A 94 25.07 5.96 8.84
CA LEU A 94 23.98 5.20 9.40
C LEU A 94 24.46 4.17 10.44
N GLU A 95 25.59 3.52 10.21
CA GLU A 95 26.18 2.55 11.14
C GLU A 95 26.52 3.22 12.48
N ALA A 96 26.95 4.47 12.45
CA ALA A 96 27.22 5.27 13.65
C ALA A 96 25.95 5.74 14.39
N THR A 97 24.84 5.94 13.68
CA THR A 97 23.62 6.55 14.22
C THR A 97 22.49 5.54 14.51
N PHE A 98 22.53 4.37 13.91
CA PHE A 98 21.49 3.34 14.06
C PHE A 98 22.02 2.09 14.77
N PRO A 99 21.77 1.91 16.07
CA PRO A 99 22.25 0.74 16.83
C PRO A 99 21.70 -0.57 16.24
N GLY A 100 22.61 -1.48 15.86
CA GLY A 100 22.26 -2.77 15.24
C GLY A 100 21.98 -2.66 13.74
N PHE A 101 22.55 -1.66 13.07
CA PHE A 101 22.61 -1.63 11.61
C PHE A 101 23.33 -2.89 11.11
N PRO A 102 22.90 -3.53 10.02
CA PRO A 102 23.51 -4.76 9.52
C PRO A 102 24.95 -4.52 9.11
N ASP A 103 25.81 -5.48 9.42
CA ASP A 103 27.18 -5.49 8.90
C ASP A 103 27.19 -5.46 7.35
N PRO A 104 28.29 -5.06 6.71
CA PRO A 104 28.35 -4.90 5.25
C PRO A 104 27.95 -6.16 4.47
N THR A 105 28.28 -7.35 4.97
CA THR A 105 27.93 -8.62 4.33
C THR A 105 26.44 -8.89 4.39
N THR A 106 25.82 -8.70 5.56
CA THR A 106 24.38 -8.84 5.75
C THR A 106 23.63 -7.79 4.93
N ARG A 107 24.10 -6.54 4.89
CA ARG A 107 23.53 -5.46 4.08
C ARG A 107 23.53 -5.85 2.60
N THR A 108 24.67 -6.27 2.04
CA THR A 108 24.76 -6.71 0.64
C THR A 108 23.77 -7.83 0.35
N ARG A 109 23.68 -8.84 1.23
CA ARG A 109 22.74 -9.95 1.07
C ARG A 109 21.27 -9.49 1.08
N LEU A 110 20.91 -8.51 1.92
CA LEU A 110 19.55 -7.97 1.95
C LEU A 110 19.22 -7.14 0.70
N LEU A 111 20.17 -6.36 0.18
CA LEU A 111 20.01 -5.63 -1.09
C LEU A 111 19.88 -6.57 -2.28
N GLU A 112 20.68 -7.65 -2.32
CA GLU A 112 20.50 -8.70 -3.34
C GLU A 112 19.15 -9.42 -3.22
N HIS A 113 18.66 -9.62 -1.99
CA HIS A 113 17.35 -10.20 -1.77
C HIS A 113 16.23 -9.28 -2.29
N TYR A 114 16.36 -7.96 -2.04
CA TYR A 114 15.45 -6.97 -2.61
C TYR A 114 15.44 -7.05 -4.15
N ASP A 115 16.60 -7.00 -4.77
CA ASP A 115 16.75 -7.03 -6.22
C ASP A 115 16.11 -8.27 -6.85
N LYS A 116 16.42 -9.45 -6.28
CA LYS A 116 16.04 -10.75 -6.88
C LYS A 116 14.62 -11.20 -6.53
N GLN A 117 14.11 -10.83 -5.35
CA GLN A 117 12.84 -11.39 -4.83
C GLN A 117 11.73 -10.35 -4.65
N ILE A 118 12.05 -9.10 -4.27
CA ILE A 118 11.05 -8.11 -3.87
C ILE A 118 10.73 -7.13 -4.99
N ALA A 119 11.75 -6.59 -5.65
CA ALA A 119 11.54 -5.58 -6.70
C ALA A 119 10.59 -6.05 -7.81
N GLY A 120 10.60 -7.35 -8.12
CA GLY A 120 9.68 -7.95 -9.09
C GLY A 120 8.24 -8.04 -8.61
N LEU A 121 8.01 -8.11 -7.28
CA LEU A 121 6.68 -8.14 -6.69
C LEU A 121 6.05 -6.75 -6.56
N MET A 122 6.86 -5.70 -6.68
CA MET A 122 6.41 -4.31 -6.54
C MET A 122 5.97 -3.66 -7.87
N VAL A 123 6.09 -4.37 -8.98
CA VAL A 123 5.67 -3.91 -10.32
C VAL A 123 4.61 -4.82 -10.89
N TRP A 124 3.74 -4.29 -11.72
CA TRP A 124 2.73 -5.11 -12.35
C TRP A 124 3.32 -6.17 -13.30
N ILE A 125 4.38 -5.81 -14.03
CA ILE A 125 5.09 -6.74 -14.90
C ILE A 125 6.58 -6.61 -14.66
N ASP A 126 7.18 -7.67 -14.15
CA ASP A 126 8.62 -7.70 -13.93
C ASP A 126 9.39 -7.92 -15.23
N SER A 127 10.31 -7.03 -15.52
CA SER A 127 11.18 -7.06 -16.69
C SER A 127 12.58 -6.52 -16.35
N GLU A 128 13.49 -6.59 -17.30
CA GLU A 128 14.81 -5.97 -17.17
C GLU A 128 14.74 -4.43 -17.04
N LYS A 129 13.60 -3.84 -17.44
CA LYS A 129 13.32 -2.40 -17.31
C LYS A 129 12.69 -1.99 -15.98
N ASN A 130 12.59 -2.90 -15.02
CA ASN A 130 11.99 -2.63 -13.70
C ASN A 130 12.69 -1.45 -13.01
N GLU A 131 11.94 -0.38 -12.80
CA GLU A 131 12.44 0.88 -12.23
C GLU A 131 12.82 0.76 -10.76
N TYR A 132 12.23 -0.16 -10.00
CA TYR A 132 12.67 -0.42 -8.63
C TYR A 132 14.10 -0.95 -8.59
N ARG A 133 14.51 -1.78 -9.55
CA ARG A 133 15.90 -2.23 -9.67
C ARG A 133 16.82 -1.16 -10.22
N ARG A 134 16.39 -0.49 -11.29
CA ARG A 134 17.26 0.41 -12.06
C ARG A 134 17.42 1.79 -11.47
N LEU A 135 16.40 2.28 -10.74
CA LEU A 135 16.34 3.67 -10.28
C LEU A 135 16.17 3.77 -8.76
N VAL A 136 15.28 2.98 -8.15
CA VAL A 136 15.01 3.05 -6.71
C VAL A 136 16.15 2.45 -5.90
N LEU A 137 16.64 1.27 -6.28
CA LEU A 137 17.72 0.60 -5.56
C LEU A 137 19.03 1.42 -5.57
N PRO A 138 19.50 1.99 -6.70
CA PRO A 138 20.67 2.89 -6.68
C PRO A 138 20.44 4.18 -5.90
N LEU A 139 19.21 4.70 -5.86
CA LEU A 139 18.89 5.89 -5.06
C LEU A 139 19.05 5.63 -3.56
N ALA A 140 18.83 4.41 -3.11
CA ALA A 140 18.99 4.02 -1.70
C ALA A 140 20.43 4.19 -1.19
N ASP A 141 21.44 4.09 -2.04
CA ASP A 141 22.85 4.32 -1.64
C ASP A 141 23.09 5.76 -1.20
N GLN A 142 22.28 6.71 -1.68
CA GLN A 142 22.40 8.14 -1.39
C GLN A 142 21.36 8.61 -0.37
N GLN A 143 20.32 7.81 -0.09
CA GLN A 143 19.19 8.20 0.73
C GLN A 143 18.98 7.24 1.91
N PRO A 144 19.48 7.58 3.10
CA PRO A 144 19.45 6.74 4.30
C PRO A 144 18.06 6.19 4.64
N VAL A 145 17.03 7.01 4.46
CA VAL A 145 15.63 6.64 4.74
C VAL A 145 15.16 5.53 3.81
N LEU A 146 15.44 5.67 2.52
CA LEU A 146 15.07 4.68 1.51
C LEU A 146 15.87 3.38 1.72
N LEU A 147 17.14 3.48 2.06
CA LEU A 147 17.96 2.31 2.40
C LEU A 147 17.36 1.55 3.60
N LEU A 148 16.98 2.24 4.67
CA LEU A 148 16.32 1.60 5.82
C LEU A 148 15.02 0.93 5.44
N ALA A 149 14.19 1.55 4.62
CA ALA A 149 12.92 0.97 4.16
C ALA A 149 13.16 -0.30 3.32
N ILE A 150 14.14 -0.29 2.40
CA ILE A 150 14.52 -1.45 1.57
C ILE A 150 15.10 -2.56 2.45
N LEU A 151 15.98 -2.25 3.38
CA LEU A 151 16.56 -3.25 4.28
C LEU A 151 15.47 -3.83 5.22
N ALA A 152 14.52 -3.02 5.67
CA ALA A 152 13.42 -3.47 6.50
C ALA A 152 12.55 -4.50 5.78
N ILE A 153 12.05 -4.17 4.57
CA ILE A 153 11.21 -5.11 3.80
C ILE A 153 11.99 -6.36 3.41
N SER A 154 13.26 -6.23 3.06
CA SER A 154 14.11 -7.37 2.68
C SER A 154 14.31 -8.34 3.83
N ALA A 155 14.63 -7.83 5.02
CA ALA A 155 14.82 -8.63 6.22
C ALA A 155 13.50 -9.27 6.69
N GLN A 156 12.39 -8.53 6.62
CA GLN A 156 11.06 -9.04 7.00
C GLN A 156 10.59 -10.14 6.04
N HIS A 157 10.69 -9.91 4.74
CA HIS A 157 10.36 -10.91 3.73
C HIS A 157 11.22 -12.19 3.90
N LEU A 158 12.52 -12.02 4.13
CA LEU A 158 13.41 -13.15 4.40
C LEU A 158 13.02 -13.88 5.69
N ALA A 159 12.62 -13.16 6.75
CA ALA A 159 12.16 -13.75 8.00
C ALA A 159 10.87 -14.58 7.78
N VAL A 160 9.91 -14.02 7.06
CA VAL A 160 8.63 -14.71 6.75
C VAL A 160 8.87 -15.96 5.90
N THR A 161 9.67 -15.85 4.85
CA THR A 161 9.91 -16.98 3.92
C THR A 161 10.82 -18.06 4.49
N THR A 162 11.70 -17.75 5.46
CA THR A 162 12.61 -18.72 6.10
C THR A 162 12.19 -19.16 7.49
N GLY A 163 11.14 -18.53 8.07
CA GLY A 163 10.68 -18.81 9.44
C GLY A 163 11.65 -18.33 10.54
N LYS A 164 12.64 -17.47 10.23
CA LYS A 164 13.61 -16.96 11.20
C LYS A 164 13.21 -15.58 11.67
N GLU A 165 12.88 -15.44 12.94
CA GLU A 165 12.58 -14.13 13.52
C GLU A 165 13.83 -13.23 13.54
N MET A 166 13.61 -11.96 13.21
CA MET A 166 14.62 -10.90 13.23
C MET A 166 14.05 -9.66 13.90
N SER A 167 14.81 -9.03 14.80
CA SER A 167 14.39 -7.77 15.44
C SER A 167 14.72 -6.51 14.64
N PHE A 168 15.60 -6.64 13.66
CA PHE A 168 16.05 -5.51 12.82
C PHE A 168 14.94 -4.89 11.97
N PRO A 169 14.05 -5.65 11.28
CA PRO A 169 13.09 -5.08 10.34
C PRO A 169 12.19 -4.01 10.97
N ALA A 170 11.58 -4.31 12.12
CA ALA A 170 10.67 -3.38 12.80
C ALA A 170 11.39 -2.09 13.21
N ARG A 171 12.63 -2.19 13.74
CA ARG A 171 13.41 -1.01 14.13
C ARG A 171 13.82 -0.16 12.93
N ALA A 172 14.19 -0.78 11.81
CA ALA A 172 14.53 -0.07 10.58
C ALA A 172 13.31 0.66 10.00
N ARG A 173 12.14 -0.01 10.00
CA ARG A 173 10.86 0.61 9.65
C ARG A 173 10.57 1.84 10.52
N ASP A 174 10.63 1.69 11.84
CA ASP A 174 10.32 2.79 12.78
C ASP A 174 11.27 3.97 12.60
N ALA A 175 12.56 3.71 12.37
CA ALA A 175 13.53 4.76 12.07
C ALA A 175 13.22 5.47 10.74
N ALA A 176 12.90 4.73 9.69
CA ALA A 176 12.52 5.32 8.41
C ALA A 176 11.26 6.19 8.54
N VAL A 177 10.23 5.71 9.25
CA VAL A 177 9.00 6.48 9.54
C VAL A 177 9.31 7.75 10.33
N ALA A 178 10.17 7.67 11.36
CA ALA A 178 10.56 8.84 12.15
C ALA A 178 11.28 9.89 11.29
N MET A 179 12.19 9.48 10.41
CA MET A 179 12.92 10.38 9.52
C MET A 179 12.00 11.05 8.48
N ILE A 180 11.06 10.30 7.90
CA ILE A 180 10.03 10.85 6.99
C ILE A 180 9.17 11.87 7.76
N SER A 181 8.72 11.53 8.97
CA SER A 181 7.92 12.42 9.82
C SER A 181 8.65 13.73 10.13
N GLN A 182 9.94 13.64 10.42
CA GLN A 182 10.77 14.83 10.66
C GLN A 182 10.86 15.73 9.41
N GLN A 183 11.02 15.13 8.23
CA GLN A 183 11.04 15.87 6.97
C GLN A 183 9.69 16.55 6.68
N ILE A 184 8.59 15.84 6.90
CA ILE A 184 7.23 16.41 6.77
C ILE A 184 7.06 17.60 7.74
N GLN A 185 7.48 17.46 9.00
CA GLN A 185 7.40 18.53 10.00
C GLN A 185 8.23 19.76 9.59
N LYS A 186 9.44 19.55 9.04
CA LYS A 186 10.28 20.62 8.53
C LYS A 186 9.56 21.39 7.42
N VAL A 187 9.02 20.69 6.41
CA VAL A 187 8.30 21.32 5.29
C VAL A 187 7.06 22.06 5.79
N THR A 188 6.29 21.44 6.69
CA THR A 188 5.09 22.07 7.27
C THR A 188 5.42 23.31 8.09
N GLY A 189 6.52 23.28 8.85
CA GLY A 189 7.01 24.46 9.58
C GLY A 189 7.38 25.61 8.66
N GLN A 190 8.02 25.33 7.53
CA GLN A 190 8.35 26.31 6.50
C GLN A 190 7.10 26.92 5.84
N LEU A 191 6.11 26.07 5.52
CA LEU A 191 4.81 26.55 5.00
C LEU A 191 4.09 27.44 6.00
N ALA A 192 4.10 27.08 7.29
CA ALA A 192 3.52 27.93 8.35
C ALA A 192 4.25 29.27 8.51
N ALA A 193 5.53 29.33 8.14
CA ALA A 193 6.32 30.57 8.09
C ALA A 193 6.08 31.39 6.80
N GLY A 194 5.21 30.94 5.89
CA GLY A 194 4.83 31.66 4.69
C GLY A 194 5.65 31.35 3.43
N TYR A 195 6.49 30.32 3.48
CA TYR A 195 7.23 29.88 2.29
C TYR A 195 6.32 29.05 1.37
N ASP A 196 6.53 29.15 0.06
CA ASP A 196 5.79 28.37 -0.93
C ASP A 196 6.26 26.91 -0.96
N LEU A 197 5.30 25.97 -1.07
CA LEU A 197 5.58 24.53 -1.12
C LEU A 197 6.52 24.16 -2.27
N GLY A 198 6.29 24.72 -3.45
CA GLY A 198 7.09 24.47 -4.63
C GLY A 198 8.55 24.87 -4.50
N SER A 199 8.89 25.82 -3.61
CA SER A 199 10.27 26.22 -3.33
C SER A 199 10.94 25.39 -2.23
N GLN A 200 10.15 24.65 -1.42
CA GLN A 200 10.64 24.01 -0.20
C GLN A 200 10.84 22.50 -0.34
N ILE A 201 10.13 21.84 -1.26
CA ILE A 201 10.35 20.43 -1.57
C ILE A 201 11.16 20.35 -2.85
N ASP A 202 12.43 20.02 -2.70
CA ASP A 202 13.28 19.64 -3.80
C ASP A 202 12.71 18.37 -4.49
N PRO A 203 12.71 18.30 -5.84
CA PRO A 203 12.22 17.12 -6.57
C PRO A 203 12.83 15.80 -6.13
N ASP A 204 14.13 15.77 -5.83
CA ASP A 204 14.82 14.58 -5.35
C ASP A 204 14.31 14.16 -3.97
N THR A 205 14.02 15.14 -3.10
CA THR A 205 13.39 14.87 -1.80
C THR A 205 12.01 14.24 -1.95
N ALA A 206 11.19 14.71 -2.87
CA ALA A 206 9.89 14.13 -3.14
C ALA A 206 9.98 12.69 -3.63
N VAL A 207 10.93 12.41 -4.50
CA VAL A 207 11.14 11.07 -5.09
C VAL A 207 11.53 10.05 -4.03
N TRP A 208 12.55 10.33 -3.20
CA TRP A 208 12.95 9.36 -2.18
C TRP A 208 11.88 9.18 -1.08
N MET A 209 11.17 10.24 -0.72
CA MET A 209 10.05 10.14 0.22
C MET A 209 8.95 9.23 -0.32
N LEU A 210 8.54 9.44 -1.57
CA LEU A 210 7.51 8.64 -2.22
C LEU A 210 7.94 7.16 -2.35
N ALA A 211 9.17 6.90 -2.79
CA ALA A 211 9.75 5.56 -2.88
C ALA A 211 9.77 4.86 -1.51
N SER A 212 10.18 5.58 -0.45
CA SER A 212 10.21 5.04 0.92
C SER A 212 8.81 4.73 1.45
N MET A 213 7.84 5.61 1.23
CA MET A 213 6.45 5.39 1.66
C MET A 213 5.82 4.18 0.97
N LEU A 214 6.03 4.00 -0.34
CA LEU A 214 5.53 2.84 -1.07
C LEU A 214 6.22 1.54 -0.62
N THR A 215 7.53 1.58 -0.37
CA THR A 215 8.28 0.43 0.15
C THR A 215 7.78 0.03 1.55
N LEU A 216 7.54 1.01 2.43
CA LEU A 216 7.01 0.77 3.77
C LEU A 216 5.56 0.26 3.73
N ALA A 217 4.72 0.73 2.79
CA ALA A 217 3.38 0.18 2.61
C ALA A 217 3.42 -1.32 2.27
N ASN A 218 4.36 -1.75 1.43
CA ASN A 218 4.55 -3.17 1.14
C ASN A 218 5.15 -3.94 2.33
N TYR A 219 6.03 -3.32 3.14
CA TYR A 219 6.52 -3.91 4.38
C TYR A 219 5.36 -4.31 5.30
N GLU A 220 4.39 -3.40 5.53
CA GLU A 220 3.24 -3.67 6.41
C GLU A 220 2.39 -4.86 5.93
N MET A 221 2.32 -5.09 4.63
CA MET A 221 1.60 -6.24 4.04
C MET A 221 2.30 -7.58 4.32
N THR A 222 3.60 -7.59 4.61
CA THR A 222 4.35 -8.81 4.95
C THR A 222 4.17 -9.22 6.41
N GLU A 223 3.86 -8.29 7.31
CA GLU A 223 3.96 -8.50 8.75
C GLU A 223 2.76 -9.22 9.33
N THR A 224 1.55 -8.76 9.04
CA THR A 224 0.32 -9.26 9.66
C THR A 224 -0.83 -9.36 8.65
N GLU A 225 -1.83 -10.19 9.00
CA GLU A 225 -3.10 -10.27 8.26
C GLU A 225 -3.94 -8.98 8.36
N THR A 226 -3.61 -8.10 9.29
CA THR A 226 -4.27 -6.81 9.52
C THR A 226 -3.42 -5.62 9.06
N GLY A 227 -2.34 -5.86 8.34
CA GLY A 227 -1.38 -4.83 7.89
C GLY A 227 -1.96 -3.75 6.96
N ALA A 228 -3.15 -3.96 6.40
CA ALA A 228 -3.79 -3.01 5.50
C ALA A 228 -3.96 -1.60 6.09
N ALA A 229 -4.29 -1.48 7.38
CA ALA A 229 -4.47 -0.19 8.02
C ALA A 229 -3.16 0.60 8.10
N ALA A 230 -2.05 -0.07 8.46
CA ALA A 230 -0.73 0.54 8.50
C ALA A 230 -0.22 0.87 7.08
N ALA A 231 -0.41 -0.03 6.12
CA ALA A 231 -0.10 0.23 4.72
C ALA A 231 -0.87 1.43 4.16
N ASP A 232 -2.15 1.60 4.53
CA ASP A 232 -2.97 2.74 4.12
C ASP A 232 -2.44 4.08 4.68
N TRP A 233 -1.86 4.12 5.88
CA TRP A 233 -1.21 5.30 6.41
C TRP A 233 -0.05 5.77 5.51
N HIS A 234 0.79 4.86 5.07
CA HIS A 234 1.91 5.17 4.17
C HIS A 234 1.41 5.66 2.80
N ARG A 235 0.39 4.99 2.25
CA ARG A 235 -0.22 5.37 0.97
C ARG A 235 -0.93 6.72 1.07
N GLN A 236 -1.60 7.03 2.17
CA GLN A 236 -2.24 8.34 2.37
C GLN A 236 -1.20 9.46 2.45
N ALA A 237 -0.07 9.25 3.12
CA ALA A 237 1.04 10.21 3.12
C ALA A 237 1.60 10.41 1.69
N ALA A 238 1.75 9.31 0.94
CA ALA A 238 2.17 9.35 -0.46
C ALA A 238 1.18 10.15 -1.35
N ARG A 239 -0.14 9.93 -1.21
CA ARG A 239 -1.19 10.71 -1.91
C ARG A 239 -1.09 12.20 -1.58
N THR A 240 -0.93 12.53 -0.31
CA THR A 240 -0.76 13.92 0.14
C THR A 240 0.44 14.58 -0.52
N LEU A 241 1.57 13.87 -0.59
CA LEU A 241 2.78 14.35 -1.25
C LEU A 241 2.56 14.56 -2.76
N VAL A 242 1.98 13.58 -3.45
CA VAL A 242 1.71 13.65 -4.89
C VAL A 242 0.74 14.80 -5.21
N ASN A 243 -0.35 14.96 -4.46
CA ASN A 243 -1.33 16.02 -4.66
C ASN A 243 -0.74 17.42 -4.37
N ALA A 244 0.11 17.53 -3.35
CA ALA A 244 0.80 18.78 -3.04
C ALA A 244 1.73 19.21 -4.18
N LEU A 245 2.41 18.27 -4.83
CA LEU A 245 3.32 18.54 -5.94
C LEU A 245 2.60 18.76 -7.28
N ALA A 246 1.41 18.21 -7.47
CA ALA A 246 0.59 18.44 -8.65
C ALA A 246 0.21 19.93 -8.83
N THR A 247 0.20 20.70 -7.75
CA THR A 247 -0.04 22.16 -7.78
C THR A 247 1.17 22.95 -8.20
N THR A 248 2.36 22.35 -8.23
CA THR A 248 3.60 23.00 -8.65
C THR A 248 3.81 22.77 -10.15
N LYS A 249 4.19 23.84 -10.87
CA LYS A 249 4.46 23.76 -12.33
C LYS A 249 5.86 23.18 -12.65
N ARG A 250 6.41 22.35 -11.75
CA ARG A 250 7.74 21.74 -11.96
C ARG A 250 7.59 20.44 -12.76
N ASP A 251 8.47 20.25 -13.73
CA ASP A 251 8.64 18.95 -14.39
C ASP A 251 9.21 17.96 -13.36
N ASN A 252 8.42 16.95 -13.08
CA ASN A 252 8.83 15.88 -12.18
C ASN A 252 9.68 14.85 -12.97
N SER A 253 10.62 14.20 -12.26
CA SER A 253 11.48 13.20 -12.86
C SER A 253 10.71 11.97 -13.36
N PRO A 254 11.24 11.20 -14.35
CA PRO A 254 10.62 9.94 -14.79
C PRO A 254 10.37 8.97 -13.63
N LEU A 255 11.25 8.93 -12.63
CA LEU A 255 11.08 8.10 -11.44
C LEU A 255 9.89 8.55 -10.59
N PHE A 256 9.64 9.87 -10.44
CA PHE A 256 8.46 10.37 -9.76
C PHE A 256 7.17 9.93 -10.47
N HIS A 257 7.12 10.02 -11.79
CA HIS A 257 5.97 9.59 -12.58
C HIS A 257 5.72 8.07 -12.46
N PHE A 258 6.79 7.28 -12.49
CA PHE A 258 6.71 5.84 -12.25
C PHE A 258 6.10 5.54 -10.87
N LEU A 259 6.66 6.11 -9.79
CA LEU A 259 6.17 5.89 -8.42
C LEU A 259 4.73 6.39 -8.23
N ARG A 260 4.38 7.53 -8.82
CA ARG A 260 3.01 8.03 -8.86
C ARG A 260 2.06 7.03 -9.54
N ASN A 261 2.47 6.42 -10.64
CA ASN A 261 1.68 5.41 -11.33
C ASN A 261 1.54 4.12 -10.51
N GLN A 262 2.58 3.70 -9.77
CA GLN A 262 2.45 2.59 -8.82
C GLN A 262 1.40 2.91 -7.73
N LEU A 263 1.43 4.12 -7.18
CA LEU A 263 0.41 4.56 -6.22
C LEU A 263 -1.00 4.55 -6.84
N ALA A 264 -1.14 4.97 -8.11
CA ALA A 264 -2.42 4.98 -8.83
C ALA A 264 -3.01 3.57 -8.96
N ILE A 265 -2.19 2.57 -9.27
CA ILE A 265 -2.63 1.16 -9.33
C ILE A 265 -3.22 0.73 -7.98
N TYR A 266 -2.47 0.93 -6.89
CA TYR A 266 -2.93 0.59 -5.55
C TYR A 266 -4.22 1.32 -5.17
N ASP A 267 -4.28 2.62 -5.43
CA ASP A 267 -5.43 3.45 -5.07
C ASP A 267 -6.70 2.99 -5.78
N ILE A 268 -6.62 2.77 -7.09
CA ILE A 268 -7.79 2.38 -7.90
C ILE A 268 -8.28 0.99 -7.50
N LEU A 269 -7.39 0.00 -7.39
CA LEU A 269 -7.78 -1.35 -7.00
C LEU A 269 -8.32 -1.39 -5.56
N THR A 270 -7.69 -0.66 -4.64
CA THR A 270 -8.16 -0.55 -3.24
C THR A 270 -9.56 0.06 -3.16
N CYS A 271 -9.86 1.07 -3.97
CA CYS A 271 -11.18 1.68 -4.02
C CYS A 271 -12.30 0.70 -4.35
N THR A 272 -12.01 -0.38 -5.07
CA THR A 272 -13.04 -1.38 -5.42
C THR A 272 -13.60 -2.08 -4.19
N THR A 273 -12.85 -2.19 -3.11
CA THR A 273 -13.18 -2.96 -1.91
C THR A 273 -13.30 -2.14 -0.62
N ILE A 274 -12.95 -0.84 -0.64
CA ILE A 274 -13.08 0.09 0.49
C ILE A 274 -14.16 1.12 0.17
N PHE A 275 -15.13 1.31 1.08
CA PHE A 275 -16.37 2.05 0.86
C PHE A 275 -16.44 3.39 1.60
N GLY A 276 -15.42 3.76 2.38
CA GLY A 276 -15.40 5.02 3.14
C GLY A 276 -15.55 6.26 2.26
N PRO A 277 -16.06 7.37 2.80
CA PRO A 277 -16.47 8.56 2.02
C PRO A 277 -15.34 9.26 1.27
N LEU A 278 -14.09 9.02 1.65
CA LEU A 278 -12.91 9.60 0.98
C LEU A 278 -12.24 8.63 -0.01
N SER A 279 -12.74 7.39 -0.12
CA SER A 279 -12.06 6.35 -0.90
C SER A 279 -11.98 6.63 -2.41
N THR A 280 -12.89 7.46 -2.95
CA THR A 280 -12.93 7.79 -4.38
C THR A 280 -12.43 9.20 -4.71
N VAL A 281 -12.45 10.12 -3.76
CA VAL A 281 -12.14 11.54 -3.98
C VAL A 281 -10.63 11.81 -3.98
N GLU A 282 -9.88 11.07 -3.17
CA GLU A 282 -8.43 11.27 -2.97
C GLU A 282 -7.57 10.33 -3.85
N VAL A 283 -8.18 9.59 -4.79
CA VAL A 283 -7.49 8.62 -5.65
C VAL A 283 -6.52 9.30 -6.60
N ILE A 284 -5.31 8.80 -6.65
CA ILE A 284 -4.35 9.20 -7.67
C ILE A 284 -4.68 8.46 -8.97
N LEU A 285 -4.97 9.21 -10.01
CA LEU A 285 -5.20 8.64 -11.35
C LEU A 285 -3.89 8.54 -12.14
N PRO A 286 -3.77 7.58 -13.09
CA PRO A 286 -2.64 7.51 -14.00
C PRO A 286 -2.37 8.86 -14.68
N ALA A 287 -1.11 9.21 -14.88
CA ALA A 287 -0.76 10.45 -15.56
C ALA A 287 -1.14 10.35 -17.05
N PRO A 288 -1.89 11.33 -17.61
CA PRO A 288 -2.39 11.25 -18.99
C PRO A 288 -1.26 11.31 -20.04
N ASP A 289 -0.18 12.04 -19.75
CA ASP A 289 0.88 12.33 -20.72
C ASP A 289 2.05 11.33 -20.66
N HIS A 290 2.06 10.42 -19.70
CA HIS A 290 3.11 9.42 -19.50
C HIS A 290 2.53 8.02 -19.60
N SER A 291 2.09 7.64 -20.78
CA SER A 291 1.34 6.42 -21.12
C SER A 291 2.13 5.10 -20.97
N ASN A 292 3.23 5.08 -20.25
CA ASN A 292 3.99 3.86 -20.00
C ASN A 292 3.30 2.89 -19.03
N LEU A 293 2.14 3.27 -18.47
CA LEU A 293 1.34 2.37 -17.65
C LEU A 293 0.41 1.54 -18.54
N ILE A 294 0.78 0.29 -18.75
CA ILE A 294 0.14 -0.62 -19.71
C ILE A 294 -1.38 -0.77 -19.49
N PHE A 295 -1.85 -0.78 -18.25
CA PHE A 295 -3.27 -0.93 -17.90
C PHE A 295 -3.99 0.40 -17.63
N SER A 296 -3.50 1.54 -18.13
CA SER A 296 -4.03 2.87 -17.80
C SER A 296 -5.50 3.07 -18.16
N GLU A 297 -5.93 2.64 -19.37
CA GLU A 297 -7.33 2.74 -19.79
C GLU A 297 -8.23 1.84 -18.96
N PHE A 298 -7.77 0.62 -18.67
CA PHE A 298 -8.47 -0.32 -17.82
C PHE A 298 -8.67 0.25 -16.41
N LEU A 299 -7.62 0.76 -15.77
CA LEU A 299 -7.68 1.37 -14.45
C LEU A 299 -8.60 2.60 -14.43
N SER A 300 -8.54 3.43 -15.46
CA SER A 300 -9.40 4.62 -15.58
C SER A 300 -10.88 4.24 -15.68
N LEU A 301 -11.21 3.21 -16.45
CA LEU A 301 -12.59 2.73 -16.55
C LEU A 301 -13.06 2.07 -15.25
N LEU A 302 -12.22 1.25 -14.64
CA LEU A 302 -12.50 0.61 -13.36
C LEU A 302 -12.76 1.64 -12.25
N HIS A 303 -11.97 2.72 -12.21
CA HIS A 303 -12.20 3.83 -11.28
C HIS A 303 -13.55 4.51 -11.52
N LYS A 304 -13.90 4.82 -12.79
CA LYS A 304 -15.21 5.41 -13.13
C LYS A 304 -16.36 4.50 -12.67
N VAL A 305 -16.29 3.20 -12.96
CA VAL A 305 -17.28 2.21 -12.50
C VAL A 305 -17.41 2.24 -10.97
N THR A 306 -16.28 2.33 -10.27
CA THR A 306 -16.27 2.41 -8.80
C THR A 306 -16.95 3.68 -8.30
N VAL A 307 -16.66 4.85 -8.89
CA VAL A 307 -17.33 6.12 -8.54
C VAL A 307 -18.84 6.02 -8.76
N TRP A 308 -19.27 5.58 -9.95
CA TRP A 308 -20.68 5.40 -10.26
C TRP A 308 -21.39 4.42 -9.33
N SER A 309 -20.69 3.38 -8.87
CA SER A 309 -21.26 2.45 -7.90
C SER A 309 -21.51 3.08 -6.53
N ARG A 310 -20.67 4.06 -6.12
CA ARG A 310 -20.87 4.82 -4.88
C ARG A 310 -22.05 5.79 -5.01
N GLU A 311 -22.10 6.56 -6.10
CA GLU A 311 -23.20 7.46 -6.42
C GLU A 311 -24.54 6.71 -6.50
N ARG A 312 -24.54 5.54 -7.14
CA ARG A 312 -25.68 4.65 -7.17
C ARG A 312 -26.15 4.28 -5.76
N HIS A 313 -25.24 3.79 -4.92
CA HIS A 313 -25.56 3.36 -3.56
C HIS A 313 -26.14 4.52 -2.70
N GLU A 314 -25.61 5.73 -2.84
CA GLU A 314 -26.12 6.93 -2.18
C GLU A 314 -27.55 7.27 -2.64
N LYS A 315 -27.80 7.20 -3.95
CA LYS A 315 -29.14 7.42 -4.52
C LYS A 315 -30.13 6.33 -4.10
N GLU A 316 -29.73 5.07 -4.06
CA GLU A 316 -30.55 3.95 -3.56
C GLU A 316 -30.91 4.13 -2.09
N SER A 317 -29.94 4.50 -1.26
CA SER A 317 -30.15 4.74 0.17
C SER A 317 -31.09 5.91 0.45
N SER A 318 -31.18 6.88 -0.48
CA SER A 318 -32.11 8.04 -0.42
C SER A 318 -33.46 7.77 -1.12
N GLY A 319 -33.67 6.60 -1.69
CA GLY A 319 -34.90 6.24 -2.42
C GLY A 319 -35.06 6.90 -3.79
N ASN A 320 -34.01 7.54 -4.32
CA ASN A 320 -34.04 8.35 -5.55
C ASN A 320 -33.31 7.69 -6.72
N PHE A 321 -33.06 6.37 -6.67
CA PHE A 321 -32.33 5.69 -7.74
C PHE A 321 -33.25 5.14 -8.82
N ASN A 322 -32.87 5.40 -10.08
CA ASN A 322 -33.43 4.74 -11.26
C ASN A 322 -32.27 4.23 -12.13
N PHE A 323 -32.36 3.00 -12.63
CA PHE A 323 -31.35 2.41 -13.51
C PHE A 323 -31.12 3.21 -14.81
N ALA A 324 -32.15 3.92 -15.30
CA ALA A 324 -32.01 4.81 -16.46
C ALA A 324 -31.06 6.00 -16.21
N ASP A 325 -30.76 6.31 -14.95
CA ASP A 325 -29.86 7.42 -14.57
C ASP A 325 -28.39 7.00 -14.51
N LEU A 326 -28.09 5.72 -14.75
CA LEU A 326 -26.70 5.27 -14.85
C LEU A 326 -26.05 5.89 -16.09
N PRO A 327 -24.81 6.40 -15.97
CA PRO A 327 -24.11 7.05 -17.09
C PRO A 327 -23.59 6.06 -18.14
N ILE A 328 -23.81 4.77 -17.95
CA ILE A 328 -23.29 3.69 -18.79
C ILE A 328 -24.25 2.49 -18.76
N THR A 329 -24.40 1.81 -19.88
CA THR A 329 -25.11 0.52 -19.96
C THR A 329 -24.14 -0.65 -19.76
N SER A 330 -24.66 -1.86 -19.54
CA SER A 330 -23.85 -3.07 -19.47
C SER A 330 -23.11 -3.37 -20.79
N ALA A 331 -23.72 -3.03 -21.91
CA ALA A 331 -23.12 -3.15 -23.23
C ALA A 331 -21.96 -2.17 -23.44
N ASP A 332 -22.12 -0.89 -23.00
CA ASP A 332 -21.05 0.10 -23.06
C ASP A 332 -19.88 -0.26 -22.15
N ALA A 333 -20.15 -0.77 -20.95
CA ALA A 333 -19.12 -1.25 -20.03
C ALA A 333 -18.31 -2.38 -20.66
N ARG A 334 -18.98 -3.34 -21.28
CA ARG A 334 -18.32 -4.44 -22.00
C ARG A 334 -17.47 -3.95 -23.16
N ALA A 335 -18.01 -3.06 -23.99
CA ALA A 335 -17.26 -2.46 -25.10
C ALA A 335 -16.03 -1.67 -24.62
N GLY A 336 -16.19 -0.91 -23.53
CA GLY A 336 -15.08 -0.15 -22.91
C GLY A 336 -13.97 -1.04 -22.36
N PHE A 337 -14.31 -2.12 -21.67
CA PHE A 337 -13.29 -3.06 -21.18
C PHE A 337 -12.66 -3.90 -22.31
N GLU A 338 -13.38 -4.21 -23.39
CA GLU A 338 -12.80 -4.86 -24.57
C GLU A 338 -11.83 -3.91 -25.29
N GLN A 339 -12.15 -2.62 -25.40
CA GLN A 339 -11.22 -1.61 -25.92
C GLN A 339 -9.96 -1.53 -25.05
N ALA A 340 -10.11 -1.42 -23.72
CA ALA A 340 -8.98 -1.37 -22.79
C ALA A 340 -8.11 -2.64 -22.85
N ARG A 341 -8.75 -3.81 -23.05
CA ARG A 341 -8.07 -5.07 -23.30
C ARG A 341 -7.22 -5.01 -24.58
N GLY A 342 -7.81 -4.55 -25.68
CA GLY A 342 -7.11 -4.39 -26.95
C GLY A 342 -5.93 -3.43 -26.85
N SER A 343 -6.12 -2.25 -26.26
CA SER A 343 -5.07 -1.25 -26.04
C SER A 343 -3.93 -1.82 -25.19
N THR A 344 -4.24 -2.57 -24.13
CA THR A 344 -3.25 -3.21 -23.27
C THR A 344 -2.41 -4.24 -24.03
N LEU A 345 -3.05 -5.10 -24.83
CA LEU A 345 -2.35 -6.11 -25.66
C LEU A 345 -1.47 -5.45 -26.72
N MET A 346 -1.90 -4.35 -27.33
CA MET A 346 -1.08 -3.62 -28.30
C MET A 346 0.11 -2.94 -27.63
N ALA A 347 -0.09 -2.30 -26.47
CA ALA A 347 0.99 -1.68 -25.70
C ALA A 347 2.05 -2.71 -25.24
N ALA A 348 1.65 -3.93 -25.01
CA ALA A 348 2.56 -5.02 -24.64
C ALA A 348 3.57 -5.40 -25.74
N GLY A 349 3.33 -5.03 -27.00
CA GLY A 349 4.28 -5.24 -28.09
C GLY A 349 5.65 -4.58 -27.86
N VAL A 350 5.74 -3.56 -27.01
CA VAL A 350 6.99 -2.90 -26.61
C VAL A 350 7.65 -3.53 -25.38
N LEU A 351 6.96 -4.50 -24.73
CA LEU A 351 7.53 -5.24 -23.60
C LEU A 351 8.42 -6.38 -24.12
N GLU A 352 9.67 -6.32 -23.78
CA GLU A 352 10.62 -7.39 -24.05
C GLU A 352 10.46 -8.50 -23.01
N LEU A 353 9.37 -9.27 -23.12
CA LEU A 353 9.14 -10.41 -22.22
C LEU A 353 10.04 -11.58 -22.63
N PRO A 354 10.94 -12.09 -21.76
CA PRO A 354 12.07 -12.92 -22.16
C PRO A 354 11.72 -14.37 -22.49
N ARG A 355 10.49 -14.84 -22.22
CA ARG A 355 10.06 -16.24 -22.44
C ARG A 355 8.70 -16.32 -23.10
N ASP A 356 8.50 -17.32 -23.97
CA ASP A 356 7.19 -17.54 -24.61
C ASP A 356 6.08 -17.83 -23.58
N ALA A 357 6.37 -18.56 -22.50
CA ALA A 357 5.45 -18.77 -21.39
C ALA A 357 5.00 -17.45 -20.76
N ARG A 358 5.92 -16.51 -20.46
CA ARG A 358 5.57 -15.19 -19.90
C ARG A 358 4.73 -14.36 -20.85
N ARG A 359 4.96 -14.44 -22.18
CA ARG A 359 4.12 -13.76 -23.18
C ARG A 359 2.72 -14.32 -23.19
N ARG A 360 2.57 -15.65 -23.16
CA ARG A 360 1.26 -16.30 -23.06
C ARG A 360 0.55 -15.95 -21.76
N ASP A 361 1.25 -15.98 -20.65
CA ASP A 361 0.68 -15.63 -19.34
C ASP A 361 0.32 -14.15 -19.27
N PHE A 362 1.07 -13.25 -19.91
CA PHE A 362 0.67 -11.86 -20.03
C PHE A 362 -0.71 -11.72 -20.72
N VAL A 363 -0.93 -12.40 -21.85
CA VAL A 363 -2.24 -12.38 -22.54
C VAL A 363 -3.33 -12.93 -21.61
N ARG A 364 -3.05 -14.00 -20.87
CA ARG A 364 -3.98 -14.57 -19.89
C ARG A 364 -4.29 -13.62 -18.75
N ILE A 365 -3.29 -12.89 -18.24
CA ILE A 365 -3.46 -11.85 -17.22
C ILE A 365 -4.39 -10.73 -17.73
N VAL A 366 -4.21 -10.30 -18.97
CA VAL A 366 -5.09 -9.29 -19.57
C VAL A 366 -6.53 -9.81 -19.68
N ASP A 367 -6.74 -11.08 -20.08
CA ASP A 367 -8.06 -11.73 -20.11
C ASP A 367 -8.63 -11.85 -18.68
N ILE A 368 -7.81 -12.25 -17.70
CA ILE A 368 -8.19 -12.36 -16.29
C ILE A 368 -8.72 -11.03 -15.75
N TYR A 369 -7.99 -9.93 -15.97
CA TYR A 369 -8.43 -8.59 -15.56
C TYR A 369 -9.68 -8.14 -16.29
N HIS A 370 -9.81 -8.43 -17.58
CA HIS A 370 -11.00 -8.13 -18.37
C HIS A 370 -12.26 -8.78 -17.76
N HIS A 371 -12.24 -10.09 -17.55
CA HIS A 371 -13.39 -10.79 -17.00
C HIS A 371 -13.66 -10.47 -15.53
N ALA A 372 -12.63 -10.27 -14.72
CA ALA A 372 -12.80 -9.81 -13.35
C ALA A 372 -13.45 -8.43 -13.27
N ALA A 373 -13.07 -7.49 -14.17
CA ALA A 373 -13.69 -6.17 -14.21
C ALA A 373 -15.13 -6.17 -14.70
N LEU A 374 -15.46 -7.04 -15.66
CA LEU A 374 -16.85 -7.24 -16.06
C LEU A 374 -17.69 -7.75 -14.89
N LEU A 375 -17.24 -8.80 -14.20
CA LEU A 375 -17.93 -9.34 -13.02
C LEU A 375 -18.08 -8.31 -11.91
N TYR A 376 -17.02 -7.58 -11.57
CA TYR A 376 -17.08 -6.47 -10.63
C TYR A 376 -18.17 -5.47 -11.05
N THR A 377 -18.14 -5.03 -12.30
CA THR A 377 -19.08 -4.04 -12.84
C THR A 377 -20.52 -4.54 -12.79
N TYR A 378 -20.75 -5.79 -13.17
CA TYR A 378 -22.07 -6.41 -13.11
C TYR A 378 -22.61 -6.44 -11.69
N ARG A 379 -21.77 -6.77 -10.70
CA ARG A 379 -22.19 -6.84 -9.30
C ARG A 379 -22.41 -5.47 -8.65
N VAL A 380 -21.57 -4.47 -8.96
CA VAL A 380 -21.65 -3.17 -8.29
C VAL A 380 -22.55 -2.15 -8.99
N LEU A 381 -22.80 -2.27 -10.31
CA LEU A 381 -23.65 -1.32 -11.06
C LEU A 381 -24.99 -1.91 -11.50
N PHE A 382 -25.01 -3.17 -11.96
CA PHE A 382 -26.16 -3.67 -12.69
C PHE A 382 -26.95 -4.74 -11.92
N HIS A 383 -26.38 -5.34 -10.86
CA HIS A 383 -27.03 -6.39 -10.05
C HIS A 383 -27.76 -7.45 -10.90
N CYS A 384 -29.09 -7.52 -10.75
CA CYS A 384 -29.95 -8.46 -11.45
C CYS A 384 -30.35 -8.04 -12.87
N GLN A 385 -29.83 -6.91 -13.39
CA GLN A 385 -30.12 -6.47 -14.76
C GLN A 385 -29.25 -7.12 -15.84
N VAL A 386 -28.19 -7.81 -15.45
CA VAL A 386 -27.36 -8.60 -16.37
C VAL A 386 -27.87 -10.02 -16.41
N GLU A 387 -28.04 -10.56 -17.61
CA GLU A 387 -28.46 -11.93 -17.79
C GLU A 387 -27.50 -12.91 -17.10
N PRO A 388 -28.00 -13.89 -16.34
CA PRO A 388 -27.15 -14.88 -15.64
C PRO A 388 -26.17 -15.59 -16.58
N VAL A 389 -26.52 -15.76 -17.86
CA VAL A 389 -25.66 -16.39 -18.87
C VAL A 389 -24.38 -15.57 -19.10
N GLU A 390 -24.46 -14.22 -19.11
CA GLU A 390 -23.28 -13.35 -19.29
C GLU A 390 -22.35 -13.39 -18.07
N VAL A 391 -22.94 -13.38 -16.87
CA VAL A 391 -22.17 -13.52 -15.63
C VAL A 391 -21.47 -14.87 -15.58
N ASN A 392 -22.20 -15.96 -15.87
CA ASN A 392 -21.64 -17.31 -15.90
C ASN A 392 -20.54 -17.46 -16.95
N ALA A 393 -20.72 -16.90 -18.14
CA ALA A 393 -19.72 -16.95 -19.20
C ALA A 393 -18.42 -16.25 -18.76
N SER A 394 -18.52 -15.05 -18.20
CA SER A 394 -17.35 -14.32 -17.68
C SER A 394 -16.67 -15.07 -16.53
N THR A 395 -17.46 -15.66 -15.61
CA THR A 395 -16.94 -16.45 -14.51
C THR A 395 -16.19 -17.69 -15.02
N MET A 396 -16.75 -18.43 -15.98
CA MET A 396 -16.10 -19.60 -16.57
C MET A 396 -14.75 -19.23 -17.21
N VAL A 397 -14.72 -18.18 -18.02
CA VAL A 397 -13.48 -17.76 -18.68
C VAL A 397 -12.45 -17.29 -17.65
N LEU A 398 -12.86 -16.56 -16.61
CA LEU A 398 -11.95 -16.12 -15.53
C LEU A 398 -11.26 -17.33 -14.87
N PHE A 399 -12.01 -18.34 -14.45
CA PHE A 399 -11.45 -19.55 -13.84
C PHE A 399 -10.59 -20.36 -14.83
N GLU A 400 -11.01 -20.46 -16.10
CA GLU A 400 -10.22 -21.10 -17.15
C GLU A 400 -8.86 -20.45 -17.32
N ARG A 401 -8.81 -19.11 -17.42
CA ARG A 401 -7.55 -18.37 -17.60
C ARG A 401 -6.65 -18.45 -16.37
N LEU A 402 -7.21 -18.37 -15.16
CA LEU A 402 -6.46 -18.60 -13.91
C LEU A 402 -5.81 -20.00 -13.87
N ASN A 403 -6.53 -21.02 -14.33
CA ASN A 403 -6.00 -22.39 -14.41
C ASN A 403 -4.91 -22.56 -15.49
N GLN A 404 -4.98 -21.81 -16.58
CA GLN A 404 -4.06 -21.91 -17.71
C GLN A 404 -2.72 -21.22 -17.50
N LEU A 405 -2.51 -20.48 -16.40
CA LEU A 405 -1.23 -19.85 -16.10
C LEU A 405 -0.11 -20.87 -15.99
N GLU A 406 0.95 -20.71 -16.80
CA GLU A 406 2.09 -21.62 -16.92
C GLU A 406 3.18 -21.31 -15.90
N ASP A 407 3.53 -20.03 -15.75
CA ASP A 407 4.53 -19.53 -14.77
C ASP A 407 3.82 -18.67 -13.71
N LYS A 408 3.01 -19.31 -12.87
CA LYS A 408 2.22 -18.61 -11.83
C LYS A 408 3.06 -17.72 -10.95
N ARG A 409 4.30 -18.14 -10.62
CA ARG A 409 5.20 -17.37 -9.76
C ARG A 409 5.53 -16.00 -10.34
N SER A 410 5.69 -15.89 -11.64
CA SER A 410 6.00 -14.61 -12.29
C SER A 410 4.79 -13.67 -12.40
N CYS A 411 3.60 -14.14 -12.01
CA CYS A 411 2.33 -13.43 -12.15
C CYS A 411 1.63 -13.18 -10.80
N LEU A 412 2.17 -13.68 -9.68
CA LEU A 412 1.48 -13.67 -8.38
C LEU A 412 1.04 -12.27 -7.95
N GLN A 413 1.87 -11.26 -8.19
CA GLN A 413 1.57 -9.85 -7.85
C GLN A 413 0.36 -9.29 -8.62
N ASN A 414 -0.06 -9.94 -9.70
CA ASN A 414 -1.21 -9.54 -10.50
C ASN A 414 -2.52 -10.25 -10.09
N LEU A 415 -2.45 -11.26 -9.24
CA LEU A 415 -3.58 -12.15 -8.99
C LEU A 415 -4.48 -11.76 -7.82
N PRO A 416 -4.04 -11.00 -6.78
CA PRO A 416 -4.87 -10.78 -5.60
C PRO A 416 -6.27 -10.24 -5.93
N TRP A 417 -6.37 -9.17 -6.72
CA TRP A 417 -7.67 -8.58 -7.07
C TRP A 417 -8.54 -9.48 -7.96
N PRO A 418 -8.07 -10.04 -9.07
CA PRO A 418 -8.90 -10.93 -9.88
C PRO A 418 -9.34 -12.20 -9.15
N VAL A 419 -8.48 -12.77 -8.30
CA VAL A 419 -8.83 -13.96 -7.48
C VAL A 419 -9.86 -13.57 -6.41
N PHE A 420 -9.81 -12.36 -5.86
CA PHE A 420 -10.86 -11.83 -4.98
C PHE A 420 -12.21 -11.82 -5.71
N ILE A 421 -12.26 -11.21 -6.91
CA ILE A 421 -13.50 -11.17 -7.71
C ILE A 421 -13.98 -12.58 -8.08
N ALA A 422 -13.06 -13.49 -8.47
CA ALA A 422 -13.42 -14.88 -8.69
C ALA A 422 -14.03 -15.52 -7.43
N GLY A 423 -13.46 -15.24 -6.26
CA GLY A 423 -13.96 -15.72 -4.97
C GLY A 423 -15.36 -15.24 -4.62
N THR A 424 -15.74 -14.02 -5.04
CA THR A 424 -17.10 -13.49 -4.81
C THR A 424 -18.16 -14.19 -5.65
N GLU A 425 -17.76 -14.93 -6.70
CA GLU A 425 -18.66 -15.62 -7.63
C GLU A 425 -18.84 -17.12 -7.34
N CYS A 426 -18.29 -17.65 -6.23
CA CYS A 426 -18.31 -19.08 -5.95
C CYS A 426 -19.00 -19.47 -4.63
N CYS A 427 -20.01 -18.69 -4.19
CA CYS A 427 -20.71 -18.96 -2.92
C CYS A 427 -21.35 -20.37 -2.83
N ASP A 428 -21.79 -20.95 -3.93
CA ASP A 428 -22.42 -22.28 -3.99
C ASP A 428 -21.56 -23.34 -4.68
N ASP A 429 -20.30 -23.06 -5.00
CA ASP A 429 -19.40 -23.93 -5.74
C ASP A 429 -18.15 -24.28 -4.90
N LEU A 430 -18.22 -25.41 -4.20
CA LEU A 430 -17.14 -25.88 -3.31
C LEU A 430 -15.82 -26.12 -4.06
N GLU A 431 -15.86 -26.58 -5.30
CA GLU A 431 -14.65 -26.84 -6.10
C GLU A 431 -13.92 -25.54 -6.40
N ARG A 432 -14.66 -24.51 -6.82
CA ARG A 432 -14.11 -23.17 -7.04
C ARG A 432 -13.65 -22.50 -5.74
N GLN A 433 -14.37 -22.71 -4.62
CA GLN A 433 -13.92 -22.22 -3.31
C GLN A 433 -12.56 -22.81 -2.92
N VAL A 434 -12.38 -24.12 -3.09
CA VAL A 434 -11.10 -24.80 -2.84
C VAL A 434 -10.00 -24.28 -3.77
N PHE A 435 -10.31 -24.02 -5.04
CA PHE A 435 -9.36 -23.45 -5.98
C PHE A 435 -8.91 -22.04 -5.55
N VAL A 436 -9.84 -21.14 -5.21
CA VAL A 436 -9.56 -19.80 -4.73
C VAL A 436 -8.75 -19.82 -3.42
N ALA A 437 -9.12 -20.71 -2.48
CA ALA A 437 -8.40 -20.86 -1.23
C ALA A 437 -6.93 -21.27 -1.45
N ARG A 438 -6.70 -22.21 -2.37
CA ARG A 438 -5.34 -22.60 -2.76
C ARG A 438 -4.58 -21.45 -3.39
N MET A 439 -5.18 -20.70 -4.30
CA MET A 439 -4.55 -19.55 -4.93
C MET A 439 -4.11 -18.51 -3.89
N TYR A 440 -4.93 -18.18 -2.90
CA TYR A 440 -4.54 -17.25 -1.84
C TYR A 440 -3.46 -17.81 -0.92
N ALA A 441 -3.47 -19.11 -0.64
CA ALA A 441 -2.39 -19.75 0.11
C ALA A 441 -1.05 -19.65 -0.65
N ASP A 442 -1.06 -19.94 -1.96
CA ASP A 442 0.11 -19.84 -2.83
C ASP A 442 0.61 -18.38 -2.91
N ILE A 443 -0.31 -17.42 -3.10
CA ILE A 443 0.01 -15.97 -3.11
C ILE A 443 0.66 -15.57 -1.79
N ALA A 444 0.07 -15.90 -0.65
CA ALA A 444 0.59 -15.52 0.66
C ALA A 444 1.96 -16.17 0.94
N GLN A 445 2.17 -17.41 0.55
CA GLN A 445 3.40 -18.16 0.75
C GLN A 445 4.51 -17.67 -0.18
N ASP A 446 4.26 -17.59 -1.48
CA ASP A 446 5.28 -17.33 -2.50
C ASP A 446 5.65 -15.85 -2.57
N MET A 447 4.69 -14.93 -2.31
CA MET A 447 4.98 -13.50 -2.16
C MET A 447 5.48 -13.11 -0.77
N GLY A 448 5.34 -13.97 0.24
CA GLY A 448 5.69 -13.64 1.62
C GLY A 448 4.79 -12.57 2.26
N PHE A 449 3.60 -12.32 1.72
CA PHE A 449 2.65 -11.31 2.20
C PHE A 449 1.49 -11.98 2.96
N LYS A 450 1.64 -12.08 4.29
CA LYS A 450 0.65 -12.72 5.17
C LYS A 450 -0.74 -12.07 5.12
N TYR A 451 -0.79 -10.81 4.71
CA TYR A 451 -2.03 -10.05 4.60
C TYR A 451 -3.09 -10.78 3.74
N TYR A 452 -2.69 -11.47 2.69
CA TYR A 452 -3.63 -12.15 1.79
C TYR A 452 -4.42 -13.30 2.45
N LEU A 453 -3.94 -13.85 3.56
CA LEU A 453 -4.72 -14.80 4.36
C LEU A 453 -5.95 -14.14 5.02
N GLY A 454 -5.88 -12.85 5.31
CA GLY A 454 -7.03 -12.06 5.79
C GLY A 454 -8.12 -11.92 4.73
N ILE A 455 -7.73 -11.78 3.45
CA ILE A 455 -8.68 -11.75 2.34
C ILE A 455 -9.36 -13.12 2.17
N LEU A 456 -8.60 -14.19 2.27
CA LEU A 456 -9.17 -15.54 2.23
C LEU A 456 -10.21 -15.76 3.33
N ARG A 457 -9.97 -15.29 4.56
CA ARG A 457 -10.96 -15.36 5.65
C ARG A 457 -12.23 -14.60 5.33
N PHE A 458 -12.09 -13.38 4.77
CA PHE A 458 -13.26 -12.63 4.32
C PHE A 458 -14.10 -13.41 3.30
N LEU A 459 -13.46 -14.06 2.33
CA LEU A 459 -14.16 -14.89 1.35
C LEU A 459 -14.83 -16.10 2.00
N GLN A 460 -14.17 -16.74 2.97
CA GLN A 460 -14.76 -17.85 3.74
C GLN A 460 -15.99 -17.40 4.55
N ASP A 461 -15.93 -16.20 5.16
CA ASP A 461 -17.09 -15.63 5.84
C ASP A 461 -18.23 -15.31 4.86
N LEU A 462 -17.91 -14.82 3.65
CA LEU A 462 -18.88 -14.62 2.57
C LEU A 462 -19.53 -15.93 2.14
N TRP A 463 -18.75 -16.97 1.91
CA TRP A 463 -19.27 -18.29 1.48
C TRP A 463 -20.15 -18.95 2.54
N SER A 464 -19.89 -18.64 3.81
CA SER A 464 -20.67 -19.14 4.94
C SER A 464 -21.98 -18.39 5.13
N ASN A 465 -22.12 -17.16 4.59
CA ASN A 465 -23.28 -16.29 4.75
C ASN A 465 -23.91 -15.97 3.39
N LYS A 466 -24.78 -16.87 2.93
CA LYS A 466 -25.38 -16.80 1.58
C LYS A 466 -26.35 -15.63 1.36
N ASP A 467 -26.88 -15.04 2.42
CA ASP A 467 -27.88 -13.96 2.35
C ASP A 467 -27.25 -12.57 2.21
N THR A 468 -25.91 -12.47 2.23
CA THR A 468 -25.19 -11.19 2.21
C THR A 468 -24.35 -11.06 0.96
N THR A 469 -24.43 -9.92 0.29
CA THR A 469 -23.53 -9.61 -0.83
C THR A 469 -22.12 -9.30 -0.31
N TRP A 470 -21.10 -9.54 -1.14
CA TRP A 470 -19.72 -9.24 -0.76
C TRP A 470 -19.52 -7.74 -0.43
N THR A 471 -20.27 -6.84 -1.09
CA THR A 471 -20.19 -5.39 -0.85
C THR A 471 -20.78 -4.99 0.50
N GLU A 472 -21.86 -5.64 0.93
CA GLU A 472 -22.46 -5.43 2.26
C GLU A 472 -21.52 -5.96 3.35
N LEU A 473 -20.98 -7.16 3.16
CA LEU A 473 -20.01 -7.75 4.08
C LEU A 473 -18.75 -6.86 4.20
N ALA A 474 -18.23 -6.33 3.08
CA ALA A 474 -17.07 -5.46 3.08
C ALA A 474 -17.33 -4.14 3.83
N ARG A 475 -18.52 -3.53 3.68
CA ARG A 475 -18.94 -2.36 4.49
C ARG A 475 -19.03 -2.69 5.97
N HIS A 476 -19.55 -3.88 6.32
CA HIS A 476 -19.62 -4.32 7.71
C HIS A 476 -18.20 -4.50 8.31
N TYR A 477 -17.28 -5.09 7.55
CA TYR A 477 -15.87 -5.20 7.94
C TYR A 477 -15.25 -3.82 8.16
N GLU A 478 -15.44 -2.90 7.23
CA GLU A 478 -14.92 -1.52 7.33
C GLU A 478 -15.48 -0.78 8.54
N ALA A 479 -16.78 -0.91 8.83
CA ALA A 479 -17.43 -0.35 10.01
C ALA A 479 -16.84 -0.92 11.32
N SER A 480 -16.35 -2.16 11.31
CA SER A 480 -15.64 -2.81 12.43
C SER A 480 -14.13 -2.50 12.47
N GLY A 481 -13.64 -1.57 11.62
CA GLY A 481 -12.24 -1.18 11.55
C GLY A 481 -11.34 -2.11 10.73
N LYS A 482 -11.91 -3.11 10.06
CA LYS A 482 -11.18 -4.02 9.16
C LYS A 482 -11.32 -3.54 7.72
N LYS A 483 -10.21 -3.54 6.96
CA LYS A 483 -10.23 -3.16 5.55
C LYS A 483 -9.80 -4.35 4.70
N ILE A 484 -10.52 -4.56 3.59
CA ILE A 484 -10.17 -5.55 2.57
C ILE A 484 -9.47 -4.83 1.43
N VAL A 485 -8.20 -5.11 1.22
CA VAL A 485 -7.34 -4.48 0.20
C VAL A 485 -6.80 -5.59 -0.70
N ALA A 486 -7.54 -5.93 -1.74
CA ALA A 486 -7.18 -6.98 -2.70
C ALA A 486 -6.30 -6.40 -3.83
N VAL A 487 -5.03 -6.06 -3.51
CA VAL A 487 -4.10 -5.41 -4.46
C VAL A 487 -2.77 -6.12 -4.47
#